data_b606b6c3308a81cb7db187517aff299c
#
_entry.id   b606b6c3308a81cb7db187517aff299c
#
_cell.length_a   1.000
_cell.length_b   1.000
_cell.length_c   1.000
_cell.angle_alpha   90.00
_cell.angle_beta   90.00
_cell.angle_gamma   90.00
#
_symmetry.space_group_name_H-M   'P 1'
#
loop_
_entity.id
_entity.type
_entity.pdbx_description
1 polymer ?
#
loop_
_entity_poly.entity_id
_entity_poly.type
_entity_poly.pdbx_seq_one_letter_code
_entity_poly.pdbx_strand_id
1 'polypeptide(L)'
;MDVLILGLTTILSDVAIWGSLSVLTITISKEIFQKGSLGYGIMDGFYGIGALLSTIIVGIALSKFGKASYLIFCYAVAGFMCLITPITANIYFAGITYFIMGLHNNSARIIVRTIFMENIPNHIMGRVQTVLGVYTRAMVVLSSLYAGWAIEYHNISLATYFTFGHFTVALFGIFILQMLWKDEKNIFLKVSHNA
;
A
#
# COMPACT_ATOMS: atom_id res chain seq x y z
N MET A 1 19.97 -10.24 1.45
CA MET A 1 19.88 -8.94 0.77
C MET A 1 18.48 -8.70 0.23
N ASP A 2 17.89 -9.69 -0.33
CA ASP A 2 16.61 -9.67 -1.06
C ASP A 2 15.39 -9.31 -0.18
N VAL A 3 15.32 -9.87 1.02
CA VAL A 3 14.27 -9.56 2.00
C VAL A 3 14.33 -8.09 2.45
N LEU A 4 15.52 -7.50 2.51
CA LEU A 4 15.69 -6.09 2.85
C LEU A 4 15.23 -5.20 1.70
N ILE A 5 15.56 -5.54 0.46
CA ILE A 5 15.06 -4.83 -0.74
C ILE A 5 13.54 -4.93 -0.82
N LEU A 6 12.97 -6.11 -0.61
CA LEU A 6 11.52 -6.30 -0.52
C LEU A 6 10.92 -5.39 0.56
N GLY A 7 11.52 -5.37 1.76
CA GLY A 7 11.07 -4.52 2.85
C GLY A 7 11.08 -3.05 2.48
N LEU A 8 12.19 -2.55 1.94
CA LEU A 8 12.34 -1.15 1.58
C LEU A 8 11.38 -0.70 0.46
N THR A 9 11.15 -1.55 -0.55
CA THR A 9 10.25 -1.21 -1.65
C THR A 9 8.78 -1.29 -1.26
N THR A 10 8.39 -2.29 -0.49
CA THR A 10 6.99 -2.48 -0.08
C THR A 10 6.53 -1.52 1.00
N ILE A 11 7.45 -1.00 1.83
CA ILE A 11 7.16 0.07 2.79
C ILE A 11 6.61 1.33 2.09
N LEU A 12 6.98 1.59 0.84
CA LEU A 12 6.48 2.76 0.12
C LEU A 12 4.96 2.77 -0.05
N SER A 13 4.31 1.62 -0.12
CA SER A 13 2.85 1.57 -0.12
C SER A 13 2.24 1.99 1.22
N ASP A 14 2.86 1.61 2.34
CA ASP A 14 2.45 2.07 3.67
C ASP A 14 2.73 3.58 3.84
N VAL A 15 3.83 4.09 3.29
CA VAL A 15 4.16 5.52 3.25
C VAL A 15 3.14 6.30 2.42
N ALA A 16 2.68 5.75 1.30
CA ALA A 16 1.61 6.36 0.51
C ALA A 16 0.32 6.52 1.32
N ILE A 17 -0.14 5.45 1.97
CA ILE A 17 -1.41 5.42 2.71
C ILE A 17 -1.34 6.30 3.97
N TRP A 18 -0.35 6.08 4.83
CA TRP A 18 -0.26 6.76 6.13
C TRP A 18 0.39 8.15 6.05
N GLY A 19 1.10 8.43 4.95
CA GLY A 19 1.72 9.72 4.67
C GLY A 19 0.83 10.59 3.78
N SER A 20 1.13 10.61 2.50
CA SER A 20 0.50 11.55 1.56
C SER A 20 -1.01 11.35 1.39
N LEU A 21 -1.52 10.12 1.38
CA LEU A 21 -2.95 9.88 1.20
C LEU A 21 -3.78 10.37 2.40
N SER A 22 -3.27 10.27 3.62
CA SER A 22 -3.97 10.77 4.81
C SER A 22 -4.24 12.29 4.71
N VAL A 23 -3.27 13.05 4.25
CA VAL A 23 -3.40 14.50 3.99
C VAL A 23 -4.35 14.76 2.82
N LEU A 24 -4.19 14.02 1.72
CA LEU A 24 -5.07 14.10 0.54
C LEU A 24 -6.53 13.81 0.88
N THR A 25 -6.82 12.80 1.70
CA THR A 25 -8.19 12.42 2.06
C THR A 25 -8.94 13.56 2.70
N ILE A 26 -8.30 14.26 3.65
CA ILE A 26 -8.89 15.43 4.32
C ILE A 26 -9.14 16.54 3.31
N THR A 27 -8.16 16.84 2.47
CA THR A 27 -8.25 17.91 1.48
C THR A 27 -9.31 17.62 0.40
N ILE A 28 -9.32 16.40 -0.16
CA ILE A 28 -10.33 15.97 -1.13
C ILE A 28 -11.74 16.05 -0.53
N SER A 29 -11.90 15.59 0.71
CA SER A 29 -13.19 15.67 1.41
C SER A 29 -13.66 17.11 1.60
N LYS A 30 -12.75 18.01 1.98
CA LYS A 30 -13.06 19.42 2.27
C LYS A 30 -13.26 20.24 1.00
N GLU A 31 -12.35 20.13 0.04
CA GLU A 31 -12.28 21.04 -1.11
C GLU A 31 -13.06 20.54 -2.34
N ILE A 32 -13.02 19.23 -2.60
CA ILE A 32 -13.73 18.66 -3.77
C ILE A 32 -15.17 18.33 -3.40
N PHE A 33 -15.38 17.58 -2.30
CA PHE A 33 -16.73 17.13 -1.95
C PHE A 33 -17.47 18.04 -0.96
N GLN A 34 -16.81 19.03 -0.40
CA GLN A 34 -17.38 19.99 0.56
C GLN A 34 -18.08 19.32 1.77
N LYS A 35 -17.53 18.17 2.22
CA LYS A 35 -18.08 17.35 3.31
C LYS A 35 -17.21 17.37 4.57
N GLY A 36 -16.04 18.01 4.55
CA GLY A 36 -15.17 18.15 5.72
C GLY A 36 -14.86 16.82 6.41
N SER A 37 -14.98 16.79 7.74
CA SER A 37 -14.72 15.61 8.57
C SER A 37 -15.67 14.43 8.31
N LEU A 38 -16.93 14.71 7.95
CA LEU A 38 -17.89 13.66 7.61
C LEU A 38 -17.45 12.89 6.35
N GLY A 39 -17.03 13.61 5.31
CA GLY A 39 -16.55 12.98 4.09
C GLY A 39 -15.27 12.20 4.31
N TYR A 40 -14.34 12.70 5.14
CA TYR A 40 -13.18 11.94 5.58
C TYR A 40 -13.60 10.62 6.23
N GLY A 41 -14.51 10.66 7.20
CA GLY A 41 -15.00 9.47 7.89
C GLY A 41 -15.68 8.46 6.98
N ILE A 42 -16.42 8.93 5.95
CA ILE A 42 -17.00 8.04 4.93
C ILE A 42 -15.91 7.33 4.15
N MET A 43 -14.94 8.06 3.59
CA MET A 43 -13.86 7.47 2.78
C MET A 43 -13.01 6.51 3.60
N ASP A 44 -12.58 6.90 4.81
CA ASP A 44 -11.78 6.07 5.70
C ASP A 44 -12.55 4.84 6.21
N GLY A 45 -13.84 4.98 6.49
CA GLY A 45 -14.72 3.87 6.85
C GLY A 45 -14.83 2.82 5.74
N PHE A 46 -15.02 3.25 4.50
CA PHE A 46 -15.03 2.34 3.34
C PHE A 46 -13.67 1.65 3.16
N TYR A 47 -12.55 2.37 3.34
CA TYR A 47 -11.22 1.79 3.34
C TYR A 47 -11.08 0.70 4.42
N GLY A 48 -11.55 0.96 5.64
CA GLY A 48 -11.54 0.01 6.74
C GLY A 48 -12.34 -1.26 6.44
N ILE A 49 -13.54 -1.14 5.84
CA ILE A 49 -14.34 -2.29 5.42
C ILE A 49 -13.59 -3.12 4.37
N GLY A 50 -12.97 -2.47 3.38
CA GLY A 50 -12.13 -3.14 2.39
C GLY A 50 -10.96 -3.89 3.04
N ALA A 51 -10.28 -3.27 3.99
CA ALA A 51 -9.18 -3.88 4.73
C ALA A 51 -9.62 -5.09 5.56
N LEU A 52 -10.81 -5.08 6.16
CA LEU A 52 -11.38 -6.25 6.85
C LEU A 52 -11.63 -7.40 5.88
N LEU A 53 -12.27 -7.15 4.74
CA LEU A 53 -12.57 -8.19 3.76
C LEU A 53 -11.31 -8.76 3.09
N SER A 54 -10.22 -8.02 3.03
CA SER A 54 -8.94 -8.51 2.50
C SER A 54 -8.42 -9.74 3.22
N THR A 55 -8.70 -9.90 4.52
CA THR A 55 -8.25 -11.04 5.32
C THR A 55 -8.82 -12.37 4.84
N ILE A 56 -10.03 -12.33 4.28
CA ILE A 56 -10.69 -13.49 3.70
C ILE A 56 -10.20 -13.74 2.26
N ILE A 57 -10.14 -12.67 1.48
CA ILE A 57 -9.86 -12.74 0.03
C ILE A 57 -8.41 -13.13 -0.25
N VAL A 58 -7.45 -12.68 0.58
CA VAL A 58 -6.04 -12.92 0.35
C VAL A 58 -5.69 -14.41 0.31
N GLY A 59 -6.30 -15.24 1.19
CA GLY A 59 -6.07 -16.68 1.21
C GLY A 59 -6.49 -17.35 -0.11
N ILE A 60 -7.68 -17.00 -0.62
CA ILE A 60 -8.21 -17.53 -1.88
C ILE A 60 -7.36 -17.04 -3.06
N ALA A 61 -6.96 -15.78 -3.06
CA ALA A 61 -6.18 -15.20 -4.15
C ALA A 61 -4.77 -15.80 -4.22
N LEU A 62 -4.12 -16.02 -3.08
CA LEU A 62 -2.78 -16.63 -3.02
C LEU A 62 -2.75 -18.06 -3.56
N SER A 63 -3.80 -18.84 -3.32
CA SER A 63 -3.89 -20.20 -3.86
C SER A 63 -4.02 -20.25 -5.38
N LYS A 64 -4.51 -19.17 -6.00
CA LYS A 64 -4.75 -19.11 -7.47
C LYS A 64 -3.63 -18.38 -8.22
N PHE A 65 -3.10 -17.28 -7.70
CA PHE A 65 -2.23 -16.37 -8.45
C PHE A 65 -0.76 -16.37 -7.98
N GLY A 66 -0.48 -16.93 -6.81
CA GLY A 66 0.83 -16.86 -6.18
C GLY A 66 1.14 -15.47 -5.58
N LYS A 67 2.16 -15.42 -4.70
CA LYS A 67 2.46 -14.23 -3.87
C LYS A 67 2.88 -13.02 -4.69
N ALA A 68 3.84 -13.20 -5.62
CA ALA A 68 4.41 -12.08 -6.39
C ALA A 68 3.38 -11.46 -7.34
N SER A 69 2.69 -12.28 -8.14
CA SER A 69 1.71 -11.80 -9.12
C SER A 69 0.55 -11.08 -8.47
N TYR A 70 0.04 -11.62 -7.34
CA TYR A 70 -1.06 -10.98 -6.62
C TYR A 70 -0.61 -9.69 -5.92
N LEU A 71 0.64 -9.62 -5.43
CA LEU A 71 1.20 -8.41 -4.84
C LEU A 71 1.34 -7.28 -5.87
N ILE A 72 1.83 -7.58 -7.08
CA ILE A 72 1.88 -6.63 -8.21
C ILE A 72 0.48 -6.11 -8.54
N PHE A 73 -0.49 -7.02 -8.65
CA PHE A 73 -1.88 -6.66 -8.90
C PHE A 73 -2.44 -5.73 -7.81
N CYS A 74 -2.18 -6.03 -6.53
CA CYS A 74 -2.64 -5.20 -5.42
C CYS A 74 -2.09 -3.77 -5.49
N TYR A 75 -0.80 -3.59 -5.77
CA TYR A 75 -0.21 -2.25 -5.89
C TYR A 75 -0.69 -1.49 -7.12
N ALA A 76 -0.87 -2.18 -8.25
CA ALA A 76 -1.43 -1.57 -9.45
C ALA A 76 -2.85 -1.04 -9.22
N VAL A 77 -3.72 -1.86 -8.62
CA VAL A 77 -5.10 -1.48 -8.33
C VAL A 77 -5.16 -0.36 -7.29
N ALA A 78 -4.40 -0.45 -6.19
CA ALA A 78 -4.40 0.58 -5.16
C ALA A 78 -3.92 1.93 -5.71
N GLY A 79 -2.85 1.94 -6.51
CA GLY A 79 -2.35 3.15 -7.16
C GLY A 79 -3.37 3.74 -8.15
N PHE A 80 -3.99 2.90 -8.96
CA PHE A 80 -5.00 3.36 -9.92
C PHE A 80 -6.24 3.95 -9.23
N MET A 81 -6.72 3.34 -8.16
CA MET A 81 -7.82 3.89 -7.35
C MET A 81 -7.47 5.24 -6.72
N CYS A 82 -6.20 5.44 -6.31
CA CYS A 82 -5.72 6.72 -5.81
C CYS A 82 -5.87 7.83 -6.87
N LEU A 83 -5.56 7.56 -8.14
CA LEU A 83 -5.72 8.53 -9.24
C LEU A 83 -7.18 8.85 -9.55
N ILE A 84 -8.07 7.86 -9.44
CA ILE A 84 -9.49 8.03 -9.76
C ILE A 84 -10.22 8.83 -8.67
N THR A 85 -9.84 8.68 -7.41
CA THR A 85 -10.58 9.26 -6.28
C THR A 85 -10.92 10.75 -6.44
N PRO A 86 -10.00 11.67 -6.78
CA PRO A 86 -10.31 13.10 -6.86
C PRO A 86 -11.22 13.48 -8.04
N ILE A 87 -11.39 12.61 -9.03
CA ILE A 87 -12.23 12.85 -10.22
C ILE A 87 -13.59 12.15 -10.13
N THR A 88 -13.90 11.50 -9.02
CA THR A 88 -15.20 10.83 -8.82
C THR A 88 -16.35 11.85 -8.72
N ALA A 89 -17.54 11.46 -9.16
CA ALA A 89 -18.69 12.34 -9.22
C ALA A 89 -19.22 12.77 -7.83
N ASN A 90 -19.05 11.93 -6.80
CA ASN A 90 -19.49 12.22 -5.45
C ASN A 90 -18.73 11.40 -4.39
N ILE A 91 -18.96 11.75 -3.11
CA ILE A 91 -18.28 11.16 -1.96
C ILE A 91 -18.47 9.64 -1.81
N TYR A 92 -19.61 9.09 -2.24
CA TYR A 92 -19.88 7.66 -2.13
C TYR A 92 -19.08 6.88 -3.17
N PHE A 93 -18.92 7.40 -4.40
CA PHE A 93 -18.01 6.81 -5.38
C PHE A 93 -16.55 6.90 -4.93
N ALA A 94 -16.14 8.01 -4.31
CA ALA A 94 -14.84 8.12 -3.66
C ALA A 94 -14.68 7.07 -2.52
N GLY A 95 -15.73 6.82 -1.74
CA GLY A 95 -15.77 5.73 -0.77
C GLY A 95 -15.53 4.36 -1.41
N ILE A 96 -16.14 4.07 -2.57
CA ILE A 96 -15.92 2.81 -3.29
C ILE A 96 -14.46 2.68 -3.75
N THR A 97 -13.83 3.75 -4.25
CA THR A 97 -12.39 3.69 -4.60
C THR A 97 -11.52 3.44 -3.37
N TYR A 98 -11.86 4.02 -2.22
CA TYR A 98 -11.19 3.76 -0.95
C TYR A 98 -11.41 2.33 -0.44
N PHE A 99 -12.61 1.79 -0.60
CA PHE A 99 -12.89 0.38 -0.29
C PHE A 99 -11.98 -0.57 -1.09
N ILE A 100 -11.90 -0.36 -2.41
CA ILE A 100 -11.04 -1.16 -3.30
C ILE A 100 -9.57 -0.99 -2.91
N MET A 101 -9.15 0.24 -2.60
CA MET A 101 -7.79 0.55 -2.17
C MET A 101 -7.46 -0.13 -0.84
N GLY A 102 -8.37 -0.08 0.15
CA GLY A 102 -8.23 -0.75 1.44
C GLY A 102 -8.09 -2.27 1.31
N LEU A 103 -8.94 -2.87 0.45
CA LEU A 103 -8.90 -4.31 0.18
C LEU A 103 -7.55 -4.75 -0.39
N HIS A 104 -7.05 -4.07 -1.41
CA HIS A 104 -5.81 -4.47 -2.09
C HIS A 104 -4.55 -4.08 -1.31
N ASN A 105 -4.52 -2.88 -0.71
CA ASN A 105 -3.37 -2.47 0.08
C ASN A 105 -3.18 -3.35 1.32
N ASN A 106 -4.26 -3.67 2.04
CA ASN A 106 -4.15 -4.56 3.20
C ASN A 106 -3.80 -6.00 2.79
N SER A 107 -4.31 -6.50 1.65
CA SER A 107 -3.87 -7.78 1.07
C SER A 107 -2.37 -7.78 0.82
N ALA A 108 -1.81 -6.72 0.22
CA ALA A 108 -0.38 -6.58 0.00
C ALA A 108 0.42 -6.62 1.32
N ARG A 109 -0.05 -5.92 2.35
CA ARG A 109 0.59 -5.95 3.70
C ARG A 109 0.61 -7.34 4.32
N ILE A 110 -0.49 -8.10 4.19
CA ILE A 110 -0.55 -9.49 4.69
C ILE A 110 0.48 -10.34 3.96
N ILE A 111 0.57 -10.24 2.63
CA ILE A 111 1.51 -11.02 1.82
C ILE A 111 2.95 -10.72 2.19
N VAL A 112 3.31 -9.43 2.29
CA VAL A 112 4.67 -9.02 2.67
C VAL A 112 5.06 -9.53 4.05
N ARG A 113 4.15 -9.44 5.03
CA ARG A 113 4.37 -9.98 6.37
C ARG A 113 4.56 -11.49 6.36
N THR A 114 3.77 -12.21 5.55
CA THR A 114 3.91 -13.66 5.37
C THR A 114 5.29 -14.01 4.81
N ILE A 115 5.74 -13.30 3.76
CA ILE A 115 7.07 -13.50 3.18
C ILE A 115 8.18 -13.24 4.21
N PHE A 116 8.03 -12.22 5.05
CA PHE A 116 9.00 -11.96 6.12
C PHE A 116 9.04 -13.11 7.14
N MET A 117 7.88 -13.58 7.61
CA MET A 117 7.80 -14.69 8.57
C MET A 117 8.39 -15.99 8.00
N GLU A 118 8.28 -16.23 6.71
CA GLU A 118 8.85 -17.43 6.06
C GLU A 118 10.37 -17.35 5.83
N ASN A 119 10.93 -16.14 5.69
CA ASN A 119 12.31 -15.95 5.26
C ASN A 119 13.24 -15.38 6.35
N ILE A 120 12.69 -14.82 7.41
CA ILE A 120 13.48 -14.24 8.51
C ILE A 120 13.44 -15.16 9.73
N PRO A 121 14.60 -15.57 10.28
CA PRO A 121 14.63 -16.36 11.51
C PRO A 121 13.97 -15.62 12.68
N ASN A 122 13.21 -16.35 13.50
CA ASN A 122 12.42 -15.77 14.60
C ASN A 122 13.26 -14.94 15.59
N HIS A 123 14.52 -15.34 15.85
CA HIS A 123 15.39 -14.66 16.82
C HIS A 123 15.84 -13.25 16.39
N ILE A 124 15.77 -12.92 15.09
CA ILE A 124 16.09 -11.57 14.57
C ILE A 124 14.87 -10.81 14.05
N MET A 125 13.71 -11.47 13.92
CA MET A 125 12.49 -10.89 13.36
C MET A 125 12.12 -9.56 14.03
N GLY A 126 12.17 -9.49 15.36
CA GLY A 126 11.85 -8.27 16.09
C GLY A 126 12.78 -7.11 15.72
N ARG A 127 14.08 -7.35 15.58
CA ARG A 127 15.06 -6.32 15.19
C ARG A 127 14.79 -5.81 13.77
N VAL A 128 14.53 -6.70 12.83
CA VAL A 128 14.20 -6.34 11.44
C VAL A 128 12.93 -5.51 11.40
N GLN A 129 11.87 -5.93 12.09
CA GLN A 129 10.59 -5.19 12.15
C GLN A 129 10.77 -3.79 12.78
N THR A 130 11.61 -3.67 13.81
CA THR A 130 11.89 -2.37 14.44
C THR A 130 12.60 -1.43 13.47
N VAL A 131 13.65 -1.89 12.79
CA VAL A 131 14.38 -1.06 11.80
C VAL A 131 13.46 -0.61 10.66
N LEU A 132 12.73 -1.55 10.07
CA LEU A 132 11.76 -1.23 9.02
C LEU A 132 10.66 -0.28 9.52
N GLY A 133 10.18 -0.46 10.76
CA GLY A 133 9.18 0.41 11.37
C GLY A 133 9.68 1.84 11.58
N VAL A 134 10.92 2.04 12.04
CA VAL A 134 11.54 3.36 12.18
C VAL A 134 11.68 4.04 10.82
N TYR A 135 12.18 3.31 9.82
CA TYR A 135 12.30 3.82 8.45
C TYR A 135 10.93 4.22 7.88
N THR A 136 9.92 3.36 8.03
CA THR A 136 8.54 3.66 7.56
C THR A 136 8.02 4.95 8.19
N ARG A 137 8.17 5.13 9.50
CA ARG A 137 7.67 6.33 10.20
C ARG A 137 8.37 7.59 9.75
N ALA A 138 9.69 7.55 9.56
CA ALA A 138 10.44 8.67 9.02
C ALA A 138 9.96 9.06 7.62
N MET A 139 9.76 8.07 6.75
CA MET A 139 9.27 8.30 5.38
C MET A 139 7.81 8.76 5.36
N VAL A 140 6.96 8.31 6.27
CA VAL A 140 5.58 8.80 6.44
C VAL A 140 5.59 10.30 6.76
N VAL A 141 6.44 10.75 7.69
CA VAL A 141 6.56 12.19 8.02
C VAL A 141 6.97 13.00 6.80
N LEU A 142 8.00 12.57 6.08
CA LEU A 142 8.47 13.25 4.86
C LEU A 142 7.39 13.28 3.78
N SER A 143 6.70 12.18 3.56
CA SER A 143 5.61 12.07 2.59
C SER A 143 4.43 12.97 2.92
N SER A 144 4.05 13.06 4.21
CA SER A 144 2.97 13.95 4.67
C SER A 144 3.34 15.42 4.49
N LEU A 145 4.57 15.80 4.85
CA LEU A 145 5.07 17.18 4.68
C LEU A 145 5.09 17.58 3.21
N TYR A 146 5.60 16.68 2.34
CA TYR A 146 5.60 16.95 0.90
C TYR A 146 4.18 17.06 0.34
N ALA A 147 3.26 16.18 0.73
CA ALA A 147 1.88 16.25 0.27
C ALA A 147 1.19 17.55 0.72
N GLY A 148 1.40 17.98 1.97
CA GLY A 148 0.90 19.24 2.48
C GLY A 148 1.46 20.44 1.71
N TRP A 149 2.78 20.46 1.47
CA TRP A 149 3.42 21.50 0.67
C TRP A 149 2.90 21.52 -0.79
N ALA A 150 2.75 20.34 -1.42
CA ALA A 150 2.27 20.25 -2.79
C ALA A 150 0.81 20.76 -2.93
N ILE A 151 -0.03 20.50 -1.95
CA ILE A 151 -1.41 20.99 -1.92
C ILE A 151 -1.45 22.51 -1.72
N GLU A 152 -0.69 23.03 -0.77
CA GLU A 152 -0.69 24.44 -0.40
C GLU A 152 -0.15 25.34 -1.52
N TYR A 153 0.99 24.97 -2.13
CA TYR A 153 1.69 25.81 -3.09
C TYR A 153 1.43 25.48 -4.57
N HIS A 154 0.81 24.32 -4.86
CA HIS A 154 0.51 23.92 -6.22
C HIS A 154 -0.95 23.51 -6.37
N ASN A 155 -1.25 22.20 -6.25
CA ASN A 155 -2.61 21.68 -6.37
C ASN A 155 -2.73 20.23 -5.83
N ILE A 156 -3.99 19.80 -5.66
CA ILE A 156 -4.32 18.43 -5.22
C ILE A 156 -3.78 17.38 -6.20
N SER A 157 -3.75 17.69 -7.51
CA SER A 157 -3.29 16.75 -8.52
C SER A 157 -1.82 16.39 -8.35
N LEU A 158 -0.95 17.36 -8.02
CA LEU A 158 0.47 17.08 -7.78
C LEU A 158 0.67 16.11 -6.60
N ALA A 159 -0.03 16.33 -5.49
CA ALA A 159 0.00 15.44 -4.34
C ALA A 159 -0.56 14.05 -4.67
N THR A 160 -1.59 13.98 -5.52
CA THR A 160 -2.16 12.71 -5.99
C THR A 160 -1.15 11.92 -6.84
N TYR A 161 -0.48 12.58 -7.80
CA TYR A 161 0.56 11.94 -8.60
C TYR A 161 1.77 11.50 -7.76
N PHE A 162 2.14 12.27 -6.77
CA PHE A 162 3.19 11.88 -5.82
C PHE A 162 2.79 10.62 -5.04
N THR A 163 1.56 10.56 -4.54
CA THR A 163 1.04 9.37 -3.84
C THR A 163 1.00 8.14 -4.76
N PHE A 164 0.53 8.32 -6.00
CA PHE A 164 0.57 7.28 -7.02
C PHE A 164 2.00 6.80 -7.30
N GLY A 165 2.97 7.71 -7.33
CA GLY A 165 4.40 7.41 -7.50
C GLY A 165 4.93 6.40 -6.48
N HIS A 166 4.51 6.47 -5.22
CA HIS A 166 4.90 5.49 -4.20
C HIS A 166 4.41 4.08 -4.54
N PHE A 167 3.15 3.92 -4.98
CA PHE A 167 2.61 2.62 -5.42
C PHE A 167 3.34 2.10 -6.65
N THR A 168 3.68 3.00 -7.58
CA THR A 168 4.42 2.65 -8.79
C THR A 168 5.81 2.14 -8.46
N VAL A 169 6.54 2.80 -7.57
CA VAL A 169 7.87 2.33 -7.13
C VAL A 169 7.78 1.00 -6.40
N ALA A 170 6.77 0.81 -5.54
CA ALA A 170 6.53 -0.48 -4.87
C ALA A 170 6.27 -1.60 -5.88
N LEU A 171 5.42 -1.35 -6.89
CA LEU A 171 5.11 -2.29 -7.97
C LEU A 171 6.36 -2.67 -8.77
N PHE A 172 7.13 -1.68 -9.23
CA PHE A 172 8.36 -1.94 -9.98
C PHE A 172 9.41 -2.67 -9.13
N GLY A 173 9.52 -2.36 -7.85
CA GLY A 173 10.40 -3.07 -6.93
C GLY A 173 10.09 -4.57 -6.88
N ILE A 174 8.81 -4.94 -6.76
CA ILE A 174 8.40 -6.35 -6.80
C ILE A 174 8.64 -6.99 -8.16
N PHE A 175 8.35 -6.26 -9.24
CA PHE A 175 8.57 -6.76 -10.60
C PHE A 175 10.05 -7.06 -10.86
N ILE A 176 10.96 -6.16 -10.49
CA ILE A 176 12.40 -6.36 -10.59
C ILE A 176 12.85 -7.57 -9.75
N LEU A 177 12.38 -7.68 -8.51
CA LEU A 177 12.69 -8.81 -7.65
C LEU A 177 12.21 -10.13 -8.26
N GLN A 178 11.02 -10.15 -8.86
CA GLN A 178 10.50 -11.34 -9.54
C GLN A 178 11.34 -11.73 -10.76
N MET A 179 11.86 -10.74 -11.51
CA MET A 179 12.73 -11.00 -12.67
C MET A 179 14.11 -11.51 -12.27
N LEU A 180 14.69 -10.96 -11.21
CA LEU A 180 16.01 -11.35 -10.73
C LEU A 180 16.02 -12.75 -10.09
N TRP A 181 14.87 -13.23 -9.62
CA TRP A 181 14.75 -14.49 -8.87
C TRP A 181 14.02 -15.57 -9.64
N LYS A 182 14.31 -15.71 -10.92
CA LYS A 182 13.76 -16.78 -11.77
C LYS A 182 14.22 -18.19 -11.37
N ASP A 183 15.26 -18.32 -10.54
CA ASP A 183 15.86 -19.59 -10.13
C ASP A 183 15.56 -19.95 -8.66
N GLU A 184 15.93 -21.16 -8.22
CA GLU A 184 15.64 -21.88 -6.96
C GLU A 184 15.68 -21.09 -5.62
N LYS A 185 16.14 -19.84 -5.63
CA LYS A 185 16.20 -18.94 -4.47
C LYS A 185 15.00 -17.98 -4.34
N ASN A 186 13.96 -18.21 -5.11
CA ASN A 186 12.81 -17.31 -5.14
C ASN A 186 12.06 -17.31 -3.81
N ILE A 187 12.16 -16.22 -3.05
CA ILE A 187 11.49 -16.06 -1.74
C ILE A 187 9.97 -16.14 -1.83
N PHE A 188 9.39 -15.95 -3.02
CA PHE A 188 7.95 -16.10 -3.25
C PHE A 188 7.51 -17.57 -3.36
N LEU A 189 8.44 -18.49 -3.67
CA LEU A 189 8.15 -19.90 -3.93
C LEU A 189 8.45 -20.83 -2.74
N LYS A 190 9.07 -20.34 -1.66
CA LYS A 190 9.28 -21.15 -0.46
C LYS A 190 7.94 -21.49 0.20
N VAL A 191 7.29 -22.52 -0.34
CA VAL A 191 6.25 -23.25 0.38
C VAL A 191 6.99 -24.08 1.43
N SER A 192 6.57 -23.97 2.67
CA SER A 192 7.10 -24.79 3.77
C SER A 192 6.95 -26.28 3.43
N HIS A 193 8.02 -26.93 2.96
CA HIS A 193 8.17 -28.37 2.98
C HIS A 193 8.68 -28.82 4.38
N ASN A 194 8.06 -28.37 5.46
CA ASN A 194 8.27 -28.88 6.79
C ASN A 194 6.94 -28.77 7.55
N ALA A 195 6.10 -29.75 7.34
CA ALA A 195 5.05 -30.17 8.26
C ALA A 195 5.36 -31.60 8.70
#